data_294ef8b755b136af6edaf983cb99b0ac
#
_entry.id   294ef8b755b136af6edaf983cb99b0ac
#
_cell.length_a   1.000
_cell.length_b   1.000
_cell.length_c   1.000
_cell.angle_alpha   90.00
_cell.angle_beta   90.00
_cell.angle_gamma   90.00
#
_symmetry.space_group_name_H-M   'P 1'
#
loop_
_entity.id
_entity.type
_entity.pdbx_description
1 polymer ?
#
loop_
_entity_poly.entity_id
_entity_poly.type
_entity_poly.pdbx_seq_one_letter_code
_entity_poly.pdbx_strand_id
1 'polypeptide(L)'
;MTKILKTSFLILLVVIVSSYYGENFVLANNTIVNSENGSDNNFESGTIERNQNELYEVGDYSTPLTERVFGKDQRTVVNNILQRPYKQTVLLNMTFSNNRVYKGTGTMIGKDIVLTAAHNVYSKHDKGWAKKIDVYAGVNGQTYTIGKAFSHKFFVSKSWINNAPTKEDIAIIKLNSNLGNKTGYLSLNTRISKGENIEISGFPGDKSDNRQYKSKGKLENFDGNEMYYTVDTFSGQSGSAIRDSKNNIIGVHAYGRYNQNSGVRINDL
;
A
#
# COMPACT_ATOMS: atom_id res chain seq x y z
N MET A 1 -7.70 -25.94 28.84
CA MET A 1 -7.81 -24.49 28.51
C MET A 1 -7.11 -24.26 27.19
N THR A 2 -7.87 -24.27 26.12
CA THR A 2 -7.35 -24.18 24.74
C THR A 2 -7.20 -22.72 24.39
N LYS A 3 -5.94 -22.28 24.15
CA LYS A 3 -5.66 -20.94 23.65
C LYS A 3 -6.19 -20.81 22.23
N ILE A 4 -7.22 -19.99 22.04
CA ILE A 4 -7.69 -19.57 20.73
C ILE A 4 -6.64 -18.58 20.19
N LEU A 5 -5.81 -19.04 19.25
CA LEU A 5 -4.86 -18.20 18.53
C LEU A 5 -5.63 -17.20 17.67
N LYS A 6 -5.29 -15.91 17.80
CA LYS A 6 -5.79 -14.84 16.93
C LYS A 6 -5.07 -14.91 15.58
N THR A 7 -5.70 -15.53 14.60
CA THR A 7 -5.11 -16.02 13.34
C THR A 7 -5.08 -15.00 12.18
N SER A 8 -5.47 -13.73 12.38
CA SER A 8 -5.71 -12.81 11.25
C SER A 8 -4.44 -12.32 10.52
N PHE A 9 -3.27 -12.32 11.17
CA PHE A 9 -2.02 -11.77 10.61
C PHE A 9 -1.06 -12.83 10.06
N LEU A 10 -1.17 -14.08 10.51
CA LEU A 10 -0.37 -15.22 10.02
C LEU A 10 -0.54 -15.43 8.52
N ILE A 11 -1.71 -15.10 7.99
CA ILE A 11 -2.06 -15.28 6.58
C ILE A 11 -1.23 -14.38 5.67
N LEU A 12 -0.96 -13.13 6.08
CA LEU A 12 -0.16 -12.19 5.29
C LEU A 12 1.30 -12.67 5.16
N LEU A 13 1.87 -13.15 6.24
CA LEU A 13 3.24 -13.67 6.27
C LEU A 13 3.38 -15.00 5.51
N VAL A 14 2.39 -15.89 5.59
CA VAL A 14 2.39 -17.19 4.89
C VAL A 14 2.29 -17.01 3.37
N VAL A 15 1.51 -16.06 2.86
CA VAL A 15 1.48 -15.76 1.41
C VAL A 15 2.85 -15.28 0.92
N ILE A 16 3.58 -14.51 1.72
CA ILE A 16 4.93 -14.06 1.39
C ILE A 16 5.92 -15.24 1.38
N VAL A 17 5.85 -16.14 2.36
CA VAL A 17 6.75 -17.29 2.50
C VAL A 17 6.47 -18.37 1.45
N SER A 18 5.22 -18.67 1.12
CA SER A 18 4.87 -19.67 0.10
C SER A 18 5.33 -19.28 -1.32
N SER A 19 5.32 -17.96 -1.62
CA SER A 19 5.88 -17.44 -2.87
C SER A 19 7.40 -17.60 -2.96
N TYR A 20 8.08 -17.77 -1.82
CA TYR A 20 9.53 -17.93 -1.75
C TYR A 20 9.99 -19.39 -1.90
N TYR A 21 9.20 -20.38 -1.46
CA TYR A 21 9.60 -21.79 -1.36
C TYR A 21 8.78 -22.77 -2.21
N GLY A 22 7.79 -22.33 -2.94
CA GLY A 22 7.06 -23.17 -3.91
C GLY A 22 6.21 -24.30 -3.30
N GLU A 23 5.94 -24.29 -1.99
CA GLU A 23 5.15 -25.34 -1.32
C GLU A 23 3.69 -24.96 -1.15
N ASN A 24 2.78 -25.96 -1.34
CA ASN A 24 1.36 -25.82 -1.16
C ASN A 24 1.00 -25.78 0.34
N PHE A 25 0.79 -24.61 0.89
CA PHE A 25 0.24 -24.47 2.24
C PHE A 25 -1.28 -24.47 2.20
N VAL A 26 -1.87 -25.47 2.85
CA VAL A 26 -3.32 -25.52 3.13
C VAL A 26 -3.58 -24.61 4.33
N LEU A 27 -4.22 -23.46 4.09
CA LEU A 27 -4.63 -22.54 5.15
C LEU A 27 -5.84 -23.09 5.91
N ALA A 28 -5.65 -23.35 7.19
CA ALA A 28 -6.73 -23.72 8.09
C ALA A 28 -7.66 -22.52 8.37
N ASN A 29 -8.88 -22.59 7.84
CA ASN A 29 -10.10 -21.92 8.33
C ASN A 29 -10.24 -20.39 8.35
N ASN A 30 -9.52 -19.62 7.51
CA ASN A 30 -9.95 -18.25 7.20
C ASN A 30 -10.19 -18.11 5.70
N THR A 31 -11.43 -17.85 5.31
CA THR A 31 -11.82 -17.70 3.90
C THR A 31 -11.21 -16.43 3.34
N ILE A 32 -10.16 -16.57 2.52
CA ILE A 32 -9.66 -15.51 1.66
C ILE A 32 -10.56 -15.47 0.44
N VAL A 33 -11.16 -14.32 0.15
CA VAL A 33 -11.97 -14.14 -1.04
C VAL A 33 -11.08 -13.59 -2.14
N ASN A 34 -10.95 -14.33 -3.24
CA ASN A 34 -10.14 -13.99 -4.41
C ASN A 34 -11.01 -13.50 -5.57
N SER A 35 -10.45 -12.60 -6.39
CA SER A 35 -10.92 -12.41 -7.76
C SER A 35 -9.93 -13.06 -8.75
N GLU A 36 -10.38 -13.90 -9.65
CA GLU A 36 -9.48 -14.58 -10.60
C GLU A 36 -9.57 -14.04 -12.03
N ASN A 37 -8.44 -13.89 -12.68
CA ASN A 37 -8.04 -14.14 -14.10
C ASN A 37 -7.04 -13.12 -14.66
N GLY A 38 -5.97 -13.58 -15.32
CA GLY A 38 -5.05 -12.76 -16.12
C GLY A 38 -3.78 -13.47 -16.60
N SER A 39 -3.34 -13.19 -17.81
CA SER A 39 -2.18 -13.73 -18.54
C SER A 39 -0.96 -12.82 -18.50
N ASP A 40 0.22 -13.40 -18.77
CA ASP A 40 1.55 -12.76 -18.77
C ASP A 40 1.73 -11.64 -19.82
N ASN A 41 2.45 -10.57 -19.46
CA ASN A 41 2.86 -9.55 -20.41
C ASN A 41 4.28 -9.01 -20.14
N ASN A 42 4.97 -8.59 -21.21
CA ASN A 42 6.29 -7.99 -21.22
C ASN A 42 6.33 -6.62 -20.54
N PHE A 43 7.44 -6.33 -19.85
CA PHE A 43 7.66 -5.06 -19.16
C PHE A 43 8.26 -4.03 -20.13
N GLU A 44 7.54 -2.96 -20.39
CA GLU A 44 8.01 -1.84 -21.19
C GLU A 44 7.86 -0.54 -20.41
N SER A 45 8.75 0.43 -20.68
CA SER A 45 8.55 1.82 -20.27
C SER A 45 7.44 2.45 -21.11
N GLY A 46 6.71 3.40 -20.55
CA GLY A 46 5.61 4.02 -21.29
C GLY A 46 5.02 5.23 -20.57
N THR A 47 3.94 5.69 -21.12
CA THR A 47 3.14 6.81 -20.60
C THR A 47 1.92 6.27 -19.86
N ILE A 48 1.58 6.90 -18.75
CA ILE A 48 0.35 6.63 -18.02
C ILE A 48 -0.79 7.24 -18.83
N GLU A 49 -1.61 6.40 -19.45
CA GLU A 49 -2.79 6.87 -20.18
C GLU A 49 -3.78 7.47 -19.19
N ARG A 50 -4.06 8.74 -19.33
CA ARG A 50 -5.20 9.41 -18.69
C ARG A 50 -6.37 9.35 -19.64
N ASN A 51 -7.43 8.66 -19.28
CA ASN A 51 -8.73 8.96 -19.85
C ASN A 51 -9.12 10.36 -19.38
N GLN A 52 -9.33 11.30 -20.30
CA GLN A 52 -9.66 12.70 -19.98
C GLN A 52 -10.96 12.86 -19.18
N ASN A 53 -11.75 11.78 -19.03
CA ASN A 53 -13.00 11.73 -18.26
C ASN A 53 -12.84 11.05 -16.88
N GLU A 54 -11.65 10.59 -16.51
CA GLU A 54 -11.39 10.03 -15.18
C GLU A 54 -11.02 11.17 -14.23
N LEU A 55 -12.04 11.69 -13.55
CA LEU A 55 -11.84 12.47 -12.34
C LEU A 55 -11.16 11.53 -11.32
N TYR A 56 -9.89 11.78 -11.02
CA TYR A 56 -9.28 11.20 -9.84
C TYR A 56 -10.03 11.76 -8.63
N GLU A 57 -11.04 11.06 -8.16
CA GLU A 57 -11.62 11.37 -6.88
C GLU A 57 -10.53 11.06 -5.85
N VAL A 58 -9.90 12.10 -5.38
CA VAL A 58 -9.12 12.08 -4.16
C VAL A 58 -10.14 11.80 -3.07
N GLY A 59 -9.96 10.74 -2.29
CA GLY A 59 -10.97 10.19 -1.37
C GLY A 59 -11.77 11.25 -0.60
N ASP A 60 -12.97 10.90 -0.23
CA ASP A 60 -13.94 11.77 0.45
C ASP A 60 -13.30 12.53 1.63
N TYR A 61 -13.05 13.84 1.43
CA TYR A 61 -12.49 14.75 2.43
C TYR A 61 -13.45 15.02 3.61
N SER A 62 -14.66 14.51 3.56
CA SER A 62 -15.67 14.71 4.61
C SER A 62 -15.46 13.80 5.83
N THR A 63 -14.53 12.83 5.75
CA THR A 63 -14.27 11.92 6.86
C THR A 63 -13.19 12.49 7.81
N PRO A 64 -13.31 12.33 9.13
CA PRO A 64 -12.30 12.76 10.09
C PRO A 64 -10.98 11.96 10.02
N LEU A 65 -10.85 11.01 9.05
CA LEU A 65 -9.71 10.12 8.84
C LEU A 65 -8.84 10.48 7.63
N THR A 66 -9.01 11.69 7.03
CA THR A 66 -8.20 12.13 5.89
C THR A 66 -6.76 12.45 6.31
N GLU A 67 -5.78 11.96 5.55
CA GLU A 67 -4.36 12.23 5.77
C GLU A 67 -4.06 13.74 5.78
N ARG A 68 -3.09 14.17 6.62
CA ARG A 68 -2.84 15.57 6.91
C ARG A 68 -1.40 15.99 6.74
N VAL A 69 -1.28 17.27 6.39
CA VAL A 69 -0.06 18.08 6.47
C VAL A 69 -0.14 18.92 7.75
N PHE A 70 0.91 18.90 8.56
CA PHE A 70 0.98 19.59 9.86
C PHE A 70 1.80 20.87 9.74
N GLY A 71 1.14 22.03 9.71
CA GLY A 71 1.80 23.32 9.56
C GLY A 71 2.39 23.52 8.18
N LYS A 72 3.71 23.84 8.08
CA LYS A 72 4.40 23.99 6.81
C LYS A 72 4.67 22.62 6.19
N ASP A 73 4.22 22.40 4.95
CA ASP A 73 4.40 21.16 4.20
C ASP A 73 5.91 20.80 4.10
N GLN A 74 6.28 19.68 4.73
CA GLN A 74 7.65 19.15 4.75
C GLN A 74 7.88 18.06 3.72
N ARG A 75 6.87 17.71 2.93
CA ARG A 75 7.01 16.74 1.84
C ARG A 75 7.93 17.28 0.76
N THR A 76 8.92 16.51 0.39
CA THR A 76 9.88 16.83 -0.68
C THR A 76 9.78 15.82 -1.80
N VAL A 77 9.96 16.29 -3.04
CA VAL A 77 9.98 15.42 -4.20
C VAL A 77 11.15 14.44 -4.15
N VAL A 78 10.92 13.21 -4.56
CA VAL A 78 11.97 12.19 -4.72
C VAL A 78 12.62 12.36 -6.08
N ASN A 79 13.86 12.86 -6.12
CA ASN A 79 14.59 13.07 -7.38
C ASN A 79 15.16 11.73 -7.93
N ASN A 80 15.63 10.84 -7.07
CA ASN A 80 16.26 9.57 -7.45
C ASN A 80 15.28 8.39 -7.34
N ILE A 81 14.21 8.43 -8.11
CA ILE A 81 13.14 7.40 -8.09
C ILE A 81 13.61 6.00 -8.50
N LEU A 82 14.78 5.87 -9.15
CA LEU A 82 15.35 4.59 -9.59
C LEU A 82 16.27 3.95 -8.52
N GLN A 83 16.44 4.61 -7.39
CA GLN A 83 17.26 4.09 -6.28
C GLN A 83 16.39 3.47 -5.19
N ARG A 84 16.95 2.50 -4.47
CA ARG A 84 16.36 1.99 -3.22
C ARG A 84 16.32 3.12 -2.17
N PRO A 85 15.23 3.28 -1.44
CA PRO A 85 14.01 2.47 -1.37
C PRO A 85 12.90 2.95 -2.32
N TYR A 86 13.12 3.96 -3.13
CA TYR A 86 12.09 4.65 -3.88
C TYR A 86 11.61 3.89 -5.12
N LYS A 87 12.49 3.14 -5.79
CA LYS A 87 12.12 2.32 -6.95
C LYS A 87 11.18 1.15 -6.61
N GLN A 88 11.09 0.77 -5.33
CA GLN A 88 10.15 -0.22 -4.83
C GLN A 88 8.76 0.36 -4.52
N THR A 89 8.63 1.69 -4.44
CA THR A 89 7.35 2.37 -4.26
C THR A 89 6.67 2.49 -5.61
N VAL A 90 5.44 2.01 -5.71
CA VAL A 90 4.65 1.95 -6.95
C VAL A 90 3.39 2.80 -6.84
N LEU A 91 3.01 3.43 -7.95
CA LEU A 91 1.73 4.10 -8.09
C LEU A 91 0.65 3.07 -8.40
N LEU A 92 -0.47 3.18 -7.73
CA LEU A 92 -1.66 2.38 -7.96
C LEU A 92 -2.76 3.24 -8.60
N ASN A 93 -3.34 2.75 -9.70
CA ASN A 93 -4.61 3.24 -10.23
C ASN A 93 -5.66 2.15 -10.02
N MET A 94 -6.61 2.42 -9.14
CA MET A 94 -7.60 1.46 -8.67
C MET A 94 -8.95 1.74 -9.30
N THR A 95 -9.45 0.85 -10.14
CA THR A 95 -10.79 0.93 -10.74
C THR A 95 -11.77 0.08 -9.94
N PHE A 96 -12.80 0.70 -9.36
CA PHE A 96 -13.84 0.02 -8.58
C PHE A 96 -15.09 -0.34 -9.41
N SER A 97 -16.00 -1.07 -8.78
CA SER A 97 -17.21 -1.59 -9.44
C SER A 97 -18.18 -0.51 -9.92
N ASN A 98 -18.12 0.68 -9.34
CA ASN A 98 -18.87 1.87 -9.76
C ASN A 98 -18.19 2.66 -10.89
N ASN A 99 -17.10 2.14 -11.47
CA ASN A 99 -16.23 2.77 -12.47
C ASN A 99 -15.46 4.02 -11.96
N ARG A 100 -15.45 4.27 -10.65
CA ARG A 100 -14.58 5.27 -10.05
C ARG A 100 -13.13 4.78 -10.10
N VAL A 101 -12.22 5.71 -10.39
CA VAL A 101 -10.78 5.45 -10.41
C VAL A 101 -10.13 6.28 -9.31
N TYR A 102 -9.40 5.61 -8.44
CA TYR A 102 -8.66 6.25 -7.36
C TYR A 102 -7.17 6.05 -7.54
N LYS A 103 -6.42 7.01 -7.01
CA LYS A 103 -4.97 6.97 -6.91
C LYS A 103 -4.56 6.49 -5.52
N GLY A 104 -3.58 5.60 -5.48
CA GLY A 104 -2.98 5.12 -4.24
C GLY A 104 -1.51 4.81 -4.40
N THR A 105 -0.92 4.32 -3.33
CA THR A 105 0.49 3.91 -3.28
C THR A 105 0.62 2.48 -2.81
N GLY A 106 1.60 1.77 -3.33
CA GLY A 106 1.99 0.44 -2.86
C GLY A 106 3.51 0.31 -2.78
N THR A 107 3.97 -0.79 -2.20
CA THR A 107 5.41 -1.09 -2.10
C THR A 107 5.66 -2.55 -2.45
N MET A 108 6.63 -2.79 -3.34
CA MET A 108 7.05 -4.14 -3.71
C MET A 108 7.73 -4.83 -2.51
N ILE A 109 7.21 -6.01 -2.14
CA ILE A 109 7.73 -6.87 -1.06
C ILE A 109 8.10 -8.28 -1.53
N GLY A 110 7.95 -8.55 -2.81
CA GLY A 110 8.30 -9.79 -3.48
C GLY A 110 8.36 -9.60 -4.99
N LYS A 111 8.67 -10.67 -5.73
CA LYS A 111 8.81 -10.61 -7.20
C LYS A 111 7.54 -10.11 -7.90
N ASP A 112 6.38 -10.45 -7.37
CA ASP A 112 5.05 -10.17 -7.90
C ASP A 112 4.04 -9.78 -6.80
N ILE A 113 4.55 -9.31 -5.65
CA ILE A 113 3.77 -8.98 -4.47
C ILE A 113 3.93 -7.50 -4.14
N VAL A 114 2.80 -6.80 -4.04
CA VAL A 114 2.72 -5.41 -3.56
C VAL A 114 1.98 -5.38 -2.22
N LEU A 115 2.54 -4.68 -1.25
CA LEU A 115 1.91 -4.33 0.01
C LEU A 115 1.24 -2.96 -0.14
N THR A 116 0.02 -2.81 0.36
CA THR A 116 -0.76 -1.56 0.32
C THR A 116 -1.79 -1.51 1.45
N ALA A 117 -2.61 -0.46 1.49
CA ALA A 117 -3.74 -0.36 2.40
C ALA A 117 -4.93 -1.20 1.90
N ALA A 118 -5.74 -1.75 2.80
CA ALA A 118 -6.88 -2.60 2.44
C ALA A 118 -7.99 -1.80 1.73
N HIS A 119 -8.20 -0.52 2.11
CA HIS A 119 -9.18 0.34 1.43
C HIS A 119 -8.81 0.62 -0.04
N ASN A 120 -7.56 0.44 -0.45
CA ASN A 120 -7.14 0.52 -1.84
C ASN A 120 -7.63 -0.67 -2.70
N VAL A 121 -7.97 -1.79 -2.09
CA VAL A 121 -8.40 -2.99 -2.81
C VAL A 121 -9.86 -3.37 -2.54
N TYR A 122 -10.41 -2.96 -1.38
CA TYR A 122 -11.78 -3.24 -0.99
C TYR A 122 -12.39 -2.05 -0.23
N SER A 123 -13.47 -1.49 -0.74
CA SER A 123 -14.21 -0.37 -0.17
C SER A 123 -15.71 -0.65 -0.20
N LYS A 124 -16.38 -0.62 0.96
CA LYS A 124 -17.84 -0.75 1.02
C LYS A 124 -18.56 0.40 0.30
N HIS A 125 -18.00 1.61 0.38
CA HIS A 125 -18.50 2.79 -0.31
C HIS A 125 -18.52 2.59 -1.83
N ASP A 126 -17.51 1.89 -2.39
CA ASP A 126 -17.36 1.63 -3.81
C ASP A 126 -17.92 0.26 -4.23
N LYS A 127 -18.83 -0.30 -3.42
CA LYS A 127 -19.52 -1.58 -3.66
C LYS A 127 -18.60 -2.81 -3.65
N GLY A 128 -17.53 -2.77 -2.86
CA GLY A 128 -16.70 -3.94 -2.56
C GLY A 128 -15.31 -3.90 -3.19
N TRP A 129 -14.94 -4.93 -3.94
CA TRP A 129 -13.61 -5.09 -4.51
C TRP A 129 -13.32 -4.14 -5.66
N ALA A 130 -12.06 -3.69 -5.75
CA ALA A 130 -11.55 -3.13 -6.98
C ALA A 130 -11.71 -4.16 -8.12
N LYS A 131 -12.17 -3.72 -9.28
CA LYS A 131 -12.24 -4.57 -10.50
C LYS A 131 -10.84 -4.88 -11.03
N LYS A 132 -9.98 -3.87 -11.00
CA LYS A 132 -8.62 -3.91 -11.52
C LYS A 132 -7.77 -2.88 -10.80
N ILE A 133 -6.50 -3.21 -10.57
CA ILE A 133 -5.49 -2.24 -10.13
C ILE A 133 -4.34 -2.28 -11.12
N ASP A 134 -4.08 -1.14 -11.78
CA ASP A 134 -2.87 -0.93 -12.57
C ASP A 134 -1.76 -0.43 -11.66
N VAL A 135 -0.57 -0.99 -11.82
CA VAL A 135 0.60 -0.77 -10.97
C VAL A 135 1.75 -0.25 -11.81
N TYR A 136 2.25 0.94 -11.49
CA TYR A 136 3.32 1.60 -12.24
C TYR A 136 4.56 1.79 -11.37
N ALA A 137 5.73 1.39 -11.87
CA ALA A 137 7.01 1.52 -11.20
C ALA A 137 7.96 2.49 -11.92
N GLY A 138 8.68 3.31 -11.14
CA GLY A 138 9.57 4.34 -11.67
C GLY A 138 8.80 5.52 -12.27
N VAL A 139 7.74 5.97 -11.58
CA VAL A 139 6.86 7.05 -12.05
C VAL A 139 7.51 8.41 -11.83
N ASN A 140 7.53 9.21 -12.90
CA ASN A 140 7.93 10.62 -12.89
C ASN A 140 6.98 11.42 -13.80
N GLY A 141 6.04 12.09 -13.21
CA GLY A 141 4.97 12.77 -13.93
C GLY A 141 4.05 11.79 -14.65
N GLN A 142 3.91 11.93 -15.94
CA GLN A 142 3.05 11.07 -16.78
C GLN A 142 3.78 9.83 -17.33
N THR A 143 5.05 9.64 -16.96
CA THR A 143 5.87 8.53 -17.47
C THR A 143 6.22 7.56 -16.37
N TYR A 144 6.45 6.31 -16.75
CA TYR A 144 7.05 5.27 -15.89
C TYR A 144 8.23 4.64 -16.64
N THR A 145 9.32 4.37 -15.92
CA THR A 145 10.59 3.97 -16.54
C THR A 145 11.02 2.54 -16.20
N ILE A 146 10.44 1.94 -15.13
CA ILE A 146 10.80 0.57 -14.73
C ILE A 146 9.84 -0.43 -15.35
N GLY A 147 8.53 -0.15 -15.32
CA GLY A 147 7.52 -1.00 -15.91
C GLY A 147 6.14 -0.81 -15.31
N LYS A 148 5.17 -1.54 -15.87
CA LYS A 148 3.81 -1.65 -15.34
C LYS A 148 3.40 -3.10 -15.19
N ALA A 149 2.46 -3.33 -14.31
CA ALA A 149 1.74 -4.56 -14.12
C ALA A 149 0.30 -4.25 -13.78
N PHE A 150 -0.55 -5.27 -13.70
CA PHE A 150 -1.89 -5.12 -13.16
C PHE A 150 -2.27 -6.32 -12.29
N SER A 151 -3.38 -6.18 -11.58
CA SER A 151 -3.94 -7.27 -10.80
C SER A 151 -5.45 -7.24 -10.76
N HIS A 152 -6.02 -8.44 -10.63
CA HIS A 152 -7.38 -8.74 -10.20
C HIS A 152 -7.39 -9.62 -8.95
N LYS A 153 -6.19 -9.86 -8.32
CA LYS A 153 -6.02 -10.73 -7.16
C LYS A 153 -5.57 -9.93 -5.95
N PHE A 154 -6.47 -9.82 -4.97
CA PHE A 154 -6.27 -9.02 -3.77
C PHE A 154 -6.57 -9.84 -2.53
N PHE A 155 -5.88 -9.53 -1.43
CA PHE A 155 -6.02 -10.22 -0.16
C PHE A 155 -6.13 -9.20 0.97
N VAL A 156 -7.19 -9.31 1.74
CA VAL A 156 -7.42 -8.55 2.98
C VAL A 156 -7.92 -9.48 4.07
N SER A 157 -7.90 -9.02 5.32
CA SER A 157 -8.50 -9.79 6.42
C SER A 157 -10.03 -9.89 6.24
N LYS A 158 -10.63 -10.98 6.71
CA LYS A 158 -12.09 -11.13 6.77
C LYS A 158 -12.73 -10.05 7.66
N SER A 159 -12.03 -9.64 8.70
CA SER A 159 -12.46 -8.57 9.60
C SER A 159 -12.56 -7.23 8.87
N TRP A 160 -11.63 -6.94 7.94
CA TRP A 160 -11.71 -5.76 7.07
C TRP A 160 -12.99 -5.76 6.23
N ILE A 161 -13.31 -6.87 5.58
CA ILE A 161 -14.54 -7.00 4.76
C ILE A 161 -15.79 -6.77 5.60
N ASN A 162 -15.82 -7.32 6.83
CA ASN A 162 -17.00 -7.24 7.69
C ASN A 162 -17.18 -5.86 8.33
N ASN A 163 -16.13 -5.28 8.92
CA ASN A 163 -16.20 -4.15 9.84
C ASN A 163 -15.27 -2.99 9.49
N ALA A 164 -14.32 -3.17 8.55
CA ALA A 164 -13.30 -2.20 8.16
C ALA A 164 -12.57 -1.54 9.36
N PRO A 165 -12.03 -2.31 10.32
CA PRO A 165 -11.34 -1.73 11.47
C PRO A 165 -10.01 -1.10 11.04
N THR A 166 -9.74 0.16 11.41
CA THR A 166 -8.55 0.92 11.00
C THR A 166 -7.23 0.19 11.25
N LYS A 167 -7.15 -0.56 12.34
CA LYS A 167 -5.98 -1.38 12.73
C LYS A 167 -5.71 -2.61 11.85
N GLU A 168 -6.56 -2.87 10.86
CA GLU A 168 -6.44 -3.98 9.90
C GLU A 168 -6.48 -3.48 8.45
N ASP A 169 -6.26 -2.18 8.23
CA ASP A 169 -6.22 -1.57 6.90
C ASP A 169 -4.89 -1.86 6.20
N ILE A 170 -4.67 -3.13 5.88
CA ILE A 170 -3.48 -3.64 5.19
C ILE A 170 -3.90 -4.72 4.19
N ALA A 171 -3.29 -4.71 3.00
CA ALA A 171 -3.60 -5.61 1.92
C ALA A 171 -2.38 -6.06 1.12
N ILE A 172 -2.54 -7.19 0.44
CA ILE A 172 -1.62 -7.69 -0.57
C ILE A 172 -2.29 -7.65 -1.94
N ILE A 173 -1.53 -7.22 -2.94
CA ILE A 173 -1.87 -7.33 -4.35
C ILE A 173 -0.91 -8.34 -4.98
N LYS A 174 -1.45 -9.40 -5.60
CA LYS A 174 -0.68 -10.37 -6.40
C LYS A 174 -0.72 -9.94 -7.84
N LEU A 175 0.43 -9.55 -8.39
CA LEU A 175 0.55 -9.05 -9.77
C LEU A 175 0.45 -10.19 -10.79
N ASN A 176 0.05 -9.84 -12.00
CA ASN A 176 0.07 -10.71 -13.17
C ASN A 176 1.48 -10.98 -13.71
N SER A 177 2.51 -10.30 -13.18
CA SER A 177 3.88 -10.36 -13.69
C SER A 177 4.92 -10.08 -12.61
N ASN A 178 6.16 -10.46 -12.85
CA ASN A 178 7.27 -10.37 -11.90
C ASN A 178 7.94 -8.96 -11.91
N LEU A 179 7.16 -7.89 -11.71
CA LEU A 179 7.66 -6.50 -11.69
C LEU A 179 8.77 -6.29 -10.66
N GLY A 180 8.73 -7.03 -9.54
CA GLY A 180 9.75 -7.01 -8.50
C GLY A 180 11.14 -7.47 -8.94
N ASN A 181 11.26 -8.21 -10.04
CA ASN A 181 12.58 -8.56 -10.60
C ASN A 181 13.31 -7.31 -11.11
N LYS A 182 12.58 -6.25 -11.53
CA LYS A 182 13.16 -4.98 -11.98
C LYS A 182 13.30 -3.97 -10.82
N THR A 183 12.28 -3.85 -9.99
CA THR A 183 12.30 -2.91 -8.86
C THR A 183 13.17 -3.39 -7.70
N GLY A 184 13.39 -4.70 -7.55
CA GLY A 184 13.70 -5.30 -6.26
C GLY A 184 12.52 -5.15 -5.31
N TYR A 185 12.69 -5.53 -4.05
CA TYR A 185 11.66 -5.43 -3.03
C TYR A 185 12.27 -5.08 -1.66
N LEU A 186 11.44 -4.59 -0.75
CA LEU A 186 11.84 -4.21 0.61
C LEU A 186 11.51 -5.33 1.59
N SER A 187 12.36 -5.46 2.62
CA SER A 187 12.15 -6.40 3.73
C SER A 187 11.16 -5.84 4.75
N LEU A 188 10.48 -6.72 5.45
CA LEU A 188 9.61 -6.39 6.58
C LEU A 188 10.44 -6.40 7.88
N ASN A 189 10.06 -5.52 8.82
CA ASN A 189 10.60 -5.51 10.18
C ASN A 189 9.42 -5.37 11.15
N THR A 190 9.28 -6.33 12.05
CA THR A 190 8.21 -6.37 13.03
C THR A 190 8.58 -5.69 14.35
N ARG A 191 9.87 -5.40 14.55
CA ARG A 191 10.38 -4.72 15.73
C ARG A 191 10.33 -3.22 15.53
N ILE A 192 9.55 -2.53 16.36
CA ILE A 192 9.38 -1.09 16.34
C ILE A 192 9.56 -0.51 17.73
N SER A 193 9.98 0.74 17.79
CA SER A 193 10.16 1.47 19.05
C SER A 193 9.57 2.87 18.94
N LYS A 194 8.92 3.34 20.00
CA LYS A 194 8.50 4.73 20.11
C LYS A 194 9.71 5.66 19.99
N GLY A 195 9.57 6.74 19.24
CA GLY A 195 10.66 7.70 18.96
C GLY A 195 11.57 7.30 17.79
N GLU A 196 11.35 6.12 17.17
CA GLU A 196 12.10 5.69 16.00
C GLU A 196 11.91 6.66 14.82
N ASN A 197 13.00 6.94 14.10
CA ASN A 197 12.93 7.73 12.88
C ASN A 197 12.27 6.93 11.76
N ILE A 198 11.29 7.53 11.14
CA ILE A 198 10.54 6.93 10.05
C ILE A 198 10.53 7.81 8.80
N GLU A 199 10.39 7.19 7.65
CA GLU A 199 10.16 7.86 6.37
C GLU A 199 8.97 7.21 5.67
N ILE A 200 8.11 8.06 5.08
CA ILE A 200 7.00 7.65 4.23
C ILE A 200 7.23 8.27 2.85
N SER A 201 7.04 7.49 1.78
CA SER A 201 7.08 8.02 0.42
C SER A 201 5.98 7.41 -0.44
N GLY A 202 5.33 8.26 -1.25
CA GLY A 202 4.21 7.85 -2.09
C GLY A 202 3.79 8.94 -3.06
N PHE A 203 2.58 8.82 -3.60
CA PHE A 203 2.06 9.66 -4.67
C PHE A 203 0.87 10.50 -4.19
N PRO A 204 1.09 11.66 -3.55
CA PRO A 204 0.02 12.49 -3.01
C PRO A 204 -0.86 13.08 -4.12
N GLY A 205 -2.17 13.15 -3.88
CA GLY A 205 -3.16 13.62 -4.84
C GLY A 205 -3.23 15.15 -4.98
N ASP A 206 -2.77 15.91 -3.98
CA ASP A 206 -2.70 17.38 -4.00
C ASP A 206 -1.53 17.92 -4.83
N LYS A 207 -0.62 17.05 -5.28
CA LYS A 207 0.46 17.40 -6.17
C LYS A 207 0.08 17.03 -7.61
N SER A 208 -0.12 18.05 -8.45
CA SER A 208 -0.57 17.87 -9.84
C SER A 208 0.49 17.24 -10.75
N ASP A 209 1.75 17.21 -10.32
CA ASP A 209 2.89 16.71 -11.08
C ASP A 209 3.01 15.18 -11.12
N ASN A 210 2.17 14.45 -10.40
CA ASN A 210 2.15 12.99 -10.32
C ASN A 210 3.52 12.36 -10.02
N ARG A 211 4.32 13.03 -9.19
CA ARG A 211 5.64 12.57 -8.77
C ARG A 211 5.58 11.91 -7.40
N GLN A 212 6.59 11.11 -7.10
CA GLN A 212 6.77 10.55 -5.77
C GLN A 212 7.30 11.63 -4.81
N TYR A 213 6.64 11.77 -3.66
CA TYR A 213 7.04 12.64 -2.57
C TYR A 213 7.38 11.83 -1.33
N LYS A 214 8.27 12.37 -0.50
CA LYS A 214 8.67 11.77 0.77
C LYS A 214 8.59 12.79 1.90
N SER A 215 8.32 12.30 3.09
CA SER A 215 8.39 13.03 4.35
C SER A 215 9.00 12.15 5.44
N LYS A 216 9.63 12.79 6.43
CA LYS A 216 10.31 12.13 7.54
C LYS A 216 9.79 12.64 8.87
N GLY A 217 9.88 11.81 9.89
CA GLY A 217 9.53 12.17 11.26
C GLY A 217 9.86 11.03 12.21
N LYS A 218 9.09 10.95 13.28
CA LYS A 218 9.25 9.91 14.31
C LYS A 218 7.93 9.16 14.51
N LEU A 219 8.07 7.89 14.85
CA LEU A 219 6.96 7.11 15.39
C LEU A 219 6.65 7.64 16.81
N GLU A 220 5.51 8.30 16.96
CA GLU A 220 5.16 8.94 18.24
C GLU A 220 4.56 7.95 19.22
N ASN A 221 3.71 7.06 18.73
CA ASN A 221 3.06 6.04 19.56
C ASN A 221 2.54 4.89 18.70
N PHE A 222 2.13 3.81 19.34
CA PHE A 222 1.34 2.74 18.73
C PHE A 222 0.41 2.11 19.77
N ASP A 223 -0.76 1.67 19.32
CA ASP A 223 -1.74 0.95 20.12
C ASP A 223 -2.19 -0.33 19.38
N GLY A 224 -1.78 -1.47 19.89
CA GLY A 224 -1.94 -2.73 19.17
C GLY A 224 -1.28 -2.68 17.80
N ASN A 225 -2.08 -2.75 16.74
CA ASN A 225 -1.62 -2.73 15.35
C ASN A 225 -1.62 -1.33 14.74
N GLU A 226 -2.12 -0.30 15.42
CA GLU A 226 -2.18 1.06 14.88
C GLU A 226 -0.96 1.88 15.32
N MET A 227 -0.33 2.56 14.36
CA MET A 227 0.84 3.43 14.55
C MET A 227 0.43 4.88 14.37
N TYR A 228 1.01 5.81 15.16
CA TYR A 228 0.70 7.24 15.14
C TYR A 228 1.96 8.08 14.96
N TYR A 229 1.87 9.09 14.10
CA TYR A 229 2.99 9.97 13.74
C TYR A 229 2.50 11.30 13.16
N THR A 230 3.38 12.33 13.15
CA THR A 230 3.12 13.63 12.53
C THR A 230 3.89 13.82 11.21
N VAL A 231 4.27 12.73 10.55
CA VAL A 231 4.86 12.78 9.21
C VAL A 231 3.79 13.23 8.21
N ASP A 232 4.07 14.29 7.46
CA ASP A 232 3.15 14.86 6.49
C ASP A 232 2.81 13.88 5.37
N THR A 233 1.52 13.69 5.15
CA THR A 233 0.97 12.87 4.06
C THR A 233 -0.29 13.53 3.51
N PHE A 234 -0.75 13.04 2.37
CA PHE A 234 -2.00 13.47 1.75
C PHE A 234 -2.64 12.30 1.00
N SER A 235 -3.96 12.35 0.79
CA SER A 235 -4.71 11.36 0.01
C SER A 235 -3.98 10.97 -1.29
N GLY A 236 -3.95 9.68 -1.60
CA GLY A 236 -3.10 9.10 -2.64
C GLY A 236 -1.79 8.50 -2.08
N GLN A 237 -1.34 8.90 -0.89
CA GLN A 237 -0.24 8.22 -0.20
C GLN A 237 -0.70 7.03 0.64
N SER A 238 -2.01 6.78 0.77
CA SER A 238 -2.58 5.55 1.32
C SER A 238 -1.94 4.32 0.71
N GLY A 239 -1.46 3.39 1.56
CA GLY A 239 -0.71 2.20 1.15
C GLY A 239 0.80 2.39 1.06
N SER A 240 1.32 3.60 1.27
CA SER A 240 2.78 3.83 1.37
C SER A 240 3.39 3.02 2.50
N ALA A 241 4.57 2.45 2.28
CA ALA A 241 5.34 1.86 3.37
C ALA A 241 5.80 2.92 4.37
N ILE A 242 5.58 2.65 5.66
CA ILE A 242 6.26 3.32 6.78
C ILE A 242 7.56 2.56 6.97
N ARG A 243 8.70 3.23 6.80
CA ARG A 243 10.01 2.60 6.79
C ARG A 243 10.88 3.07 7.95
N ASP A 244 11.66 2.15 8.50
CA ASP A 244 12.71 2.44 9.48
C ASP A 244 13.95 3.08 8.81
N SER A 245 14.94 3.45 9.60
CA SER A 245 16.21 4.05 9.14
C SER A 245 17.05 3.13 8.25
N LYS A 246 16.77 1.81 8.23
CA LYS A 246 17.40 0.81 7.36
C LYS A 246 16.59 0.52 6.11
N ASN A 247 15.51 1.26 5.89
CA ASN A 247 14.53 1.08 4.80
C ASN A 247 13.79 -0.26 4.85
N ASN A 248 13.62 -0.88 6.02
CA ASN A 248 12.70 -1.98 6.19
C ASN A 248 11.29 -1.42 6.42
N ILE A 249 10.29 -2.15 5.98
CA ILE A 249 8.88 -1.80 6.18
C ILE A 249 8.47 -2.20 7.58
N ILE A 250 8.02 -1.24 8.38
CA ILE A 250 7.51 -1.44 9.74
C ILE A 250 5.99 -1.28 9.81
N GLY A 251 5.39 -0.71 8.77
CA GLY A 251 3.95 -0.52 8.69
C GLY A 251 3.51 0.00 7.32
N VAL A 252 2.19 0.15 7.18
CA VAL A 252 1.51 0.71 6.01
C VAL A 252 0.73 1.94 6.42
N HIS A 253 0.97 3.07 5.76
CA HIS A 253 0.24 4.31 5.97
C HIS A 253 -1.19 4.20 5.43
N ALA A 254 -2.19 4.67 6.18
CA ALA A 254 -3.58 4.49 5.83
C ALA A 254 -4.46 5.73 6.07
N TYR A 255 -4.26 6.48 7.18
CA TYR A 255 -5.20 7.53 7.59
C TYR A 255 -4.53 8.77 8.15
N GLY A 256 -5.29 9.87 8.15
CA GLY A 256 -5.11 11.01 9.03
C GLY A 256 -6.10 10.98 10.18
N ARG A 257 -5.69 11.52 11.31
CA ARG A 257 -6.53 11.84 12.47
C ARG A 257 -6.37 13.32 12.79
N TYR A 258 -7.15 13.83 13.74
CA TYR A 258 -7.20 15.26 14.02
C TYR A 258 -5.81 15.92 14.20
N ASN A 259 -4.91 15.28 14.97
CA ASN A 259 -3.57 15.79 15.27
C ASN A 259 -2.41 14.89 14.81
N GLN A 260 -2.70 13.77 14.17
CA GLN A 260 -1.70 12.77 13.78
C GLN A 260 -2.14 12.07 12.50
N ASN A 261 -1.17 11.55 11.75
CA ASN A 261 -1.42 10.53 10.75
C ASN A 261 -1.27 9.14 11.38
N SER A 262 -1.87 8.12 10.78
CA SER A 262 -1.80 6.75 11.28
C SER A 262 -1.62 5.71 10.19
N GLY A 263 -1.18 4.54 10.62
CA GLY A 263 -1.01 3.38 9.76
C GLY A 263 -1.08 2.08 10.54
N VAL A 264 -0.98 0.97 9.84
CA VAL A 264 -1.02 -0.37 10.42
C VAL A 264 0.40 -0.93 10.48
N ARG A 265 0.84 -1.38 11.66
CA ARG A 265 2.17 -1.97 11.85
C ARG A 265 2.25 -3.39 11.27
N ILE A 266 3.45 -3.76 10.83
CA ILE A 266 3.80 -5.15 10.56
C ILE A 266 4.08 -5.82 11.93
N ASN A 267 3.41 -6.92 12.23
CA ASN A 267 3.55 -7.65 13.49
C ASN A 267 4.15 -9.03 13.27
N ASP A 268 4.87 -9.51 14.28
CA ASP A 268 5.10 -10.95 14.50
C ASP A 268 3.79 -11.60 14.93
N LEU A 269 3.61 -12.83 14.51
CA LEU A 269 2.51 -13.68 14.91
C LEU A 269 2.96 -14.68 15.94
#